data_aa6d7ee385f3c909be95361e5ea7bbe6
#
_entry.id   aa6d7ee385f3c909be95361e5ea7bbe6
#
_cell.length_a   1.000
_cell.length_b   1.000
_cell.length_c   1.000
_cell.angle_alpha   90.00
_cell.angle_beta   90.00
_cell.angle_gamma   90.00
#
_symmetry.space_group_name_H-M   'P 1'
#
loop_
_entity.id
_entity.type
_entity.pdbx_description
1 polymer ?
#
loop_
_entity_poly.entity_id
_entity_poly.type
_entity_poly.pdbx_seq_one_letter_code
_entity_poly.pdbx_strand_id
1 'polypeptide(L)'
;MTGRMQLFLEYLTVELGLSANTRQAYERDLRLFCKTLGFKNSDALVNVSREQITGYMTQLKEKGLAAATIARKLAAIKAFYRFMTAEGYMDANPAEVVEAGTKGIKLPRVLSEEEVVRLLNQPDITTAEGFRDRTMLEVLYATGMR
;
A
#
# COMPACT_ATOMS: atom_id res chain seq x y z
N MET A 1 4.22 -8.15 -22.46
CA MET A 1 4.58 -7.42 -21.23
C MET A 1 5.95 -7.84 -20.88
N THR A 2 6.84 -7.13 -21.35
CA THR A 2 8.23 -7.53 -21.33
C THR A 2 8.98 -6.34 -20.81
N GLY A 3 9.99 -6.52 -20.10
CA GLY A 3 10.87 -5.47 -19.79
C GLY A 3 10.95 -5.17 -18.30
N ARG A 4 11.28 -3.95 -17.99
CA ARG A 4 11.70 -3.48 -16.67
C ARG A 4 10.67 -3.65 -15.57
N MET A 5 9.36 -3.58 -15.89
CA MET A 5 8.31 -3.83 -14.89
C MET A 5 8.29 -5.29 -14.44
N GLN A 6 8.52 -6.24 -15.35
CA GLN A 6 8.58 -7.66 -15.00
C GLN A 6 9.80 -7.94 -14.09
N LEU A 7 10.96 -7.40 -14.43
CA LEU A 7 12.17 -7.50 -13.62
C LEU A 7 11.96 -6.91 -12.22
N PHE A 8 11.30 -5.74 -12.14
CA PHE A 8 10.94 -5.15 -10.86
C PHE A 8 10.01 -6.05 -10.03
N LEU A 9 8.99 -6.67 -10.64
CA LEU A 9 8.08 -7.56 -9.93
C LEU A 9 8.77 -8.84 -9.44
N GLU A 10 9.75 -9.34 -10.17
CA GLU A 10 10.63 -10.44 -9.75
C GLU A 10 11.52 -10.03 -8.59
N TYR A 11 12.14 -8.86 -8.67
CA TYR A 11 12.93 -8.25 -7.59
C TYR A 11 12.11 -8.14 -6.29
N LEU A 12 10.86 -7.66 -6.35
CA LEU A 12 9.98 -7.57 -5.17
C LEU A 12 9.73 -8.92 -4.50
N THR A 13 9.68 -9.98 -5.31
CA THR A 13 9.38 -11.34 -4.82
C THR A 13 10.64 -12.03 -4.30
N VAL A 14 11.71 -12.00 -5.08
CA VAL A 14 12.94 -12.79 -4.84
C VAL A 14 13.85 -12.11 -3.83
N GLU A 15 14.08 -10.80 -3.98
CA GLU A 15 15.04 -10.09 -3.14
C GLU A 15 14.39 -9.45 -1.92
N LEU A 16 13.19 -8.88 -2.05
CA LEU A 16 12.52 -8.22 -0.93
C LEU A 16 11.55 -9.14 -0.18
N GLY A 17 11.27 -10.35 -0.67
CA GLY A 17 10.39 -11.32 -0.03
C GLY A 17 8.97 -10.82 0.20
N LEU A 18 8.48 -9.87 -0.62
CA LEU A 18 7.16 -9.27 -0.42
C LEU A 18 6.04 -10.26 -0.75
N SER A 19 4.94 -10.15 0.00
CA SER A 19 3.77 -11.00 -0.21
C SER A 19 3.19 -10.86 -1.62
N ALA A 20 2.53 -11.91 -2.11
CA ALA A 20 1.85 -11.90 -3.41
C ALA A 20 0.83 -10.75 -3.51
N ASN A 21 0.14 -10.42 -2.42
CA ASN A 21 -0.82 -9.31 -2.38
C ASN A 21 -0.14 -7.95 -2.57
N THR A 22 1.01 -7.74 -1.96
CA THR A 22 1.80 -6.50 -2.11
C THR A 22 2.31 -6.37 -3.55
N ARG A 23 2.86 -7.45 -4.10
CA ARG A 23 3.32 -7.49 -5.49
C ARG A 23 2.20 -7.15 -6.48
N GLN A 24 1.02 -7.77 -6.34
CA GLN A 24 -0.14 -7.49 -7.19
C GLN A 24 -0.64 -6.05 -7.05
N ALA A 25 -0.61 -5.50 -5.82
CA ALA A 25 -1.01 -4.12 -5.58
C ALA A 25 -0.05 -3.14 -6.30
N TYR A 26 1.26 -3.37 -6.21
CA TYR A 26 2.27 -2.54 -6.87
C TYR A 26 2.18 -2.65 -8.40
N GLU A 27 2.00 -3.86 -8.93
CA GLU A 27 1.79 -4.07 -10.36
C GLU A 27 0.59 -3.28 -10.89
N ARG A 28 -0.55 -3.39 -10.21
CA ARG A 28 -1.79 -2.66 -10.57
C ARG A 28 -1.60 -1.16 -10.52
N ASP A 29 -0.90 -0.66 -9.49
CA ASP A 29 -0.65 0.77 -9.32
C ASP A 29 0.27 1.33 -10.40
N LEU A 30 1.34 0.63 -10.75
CA LEU A 30 2.26 1.02 -11.82
C LEU A 30 1.60 0.94 -13.21
N ARG A 31 0.77 -0.08 -13.46
CA ARG A 31 -0.02 -0.16 -14.71
C ARG A 31 -0.97 1.02 -14.86
N LEU A 32 -1.65 1.39 -13.77
CA LEU A 32 -2.55 2.54 -13.77
C LEU A 32 -1.77 3.85 -13.99
N PHE A 33 -0.61 3.98 -13.38
CA PHE A 33 0.30 5.12 -13.59
C PHE A 33 0.71 5.24 -15.05
N CYS A 34 1.23 4.16 -15.68
CA CYS A 34 1.53 4.13 -17.11
C CYS A 34 0.35 4.55 -17.97
N LYS A 35 -0.83 3.98 -17.70
CA LYS A 35 -2.06 4.28 -18.46
C LYS A 35 -2.45 5.75 -18.34
N THR A 36 -2.36 6.32 -17.14
CA THR A 36 -2.73 7.72 -16.89
C THR A 36 -1.80 8.69 -17.61
N LEU A 37 -0.51 8.35 -17.74
CA LEU A 37 0.46 9.14 -18.51
C LEU A 37 0.38 8.89 -20.03
N GLY A 38 -0.52 8.03 -20.50
CA GLY A 38 -0.68 7.73 -21.92
C GLY A 38 0.38 6.78 -22.50
N PHE A 39 1.18 6.13 -21.67
CA PHE A 39 2.20 5.21 -22.14
C PHE A 39 1.61 3.84 -22.52
N LYS A 40 2.01 3.33 -23.68
CA LYS A 40 1.58 2.01 -24.17
C LYS A 40 2.33 0.85 -23.50
N ASN A 41 3.55 1.10 -23.03
CA ASN A 41 4.38 0.10 -22.35
C ASN A 41 5.10 0.72 -21.14
N SER A 42 5.59 -0.13 -20.25
CA SER A 42 6.30 0.28 -19.04
C SER A 42 7.72 0.78 -19.29
N ASP A 43 8.29 0.50 -20.47
CA ASP A 43 9.66 0.93 -20.76
C ASP A 43 9.74 2.44 -20.97
N ALA A 44 8.61 3.09 -21.32
CA ALA A 44 8.51 4.54 -21.40
C ALA A 44 8.62 5.25 -20.03
N LEU A 45 8.47 4.52 -18.91
CA LEU A 45 8.61 5.09 -17.57
C LEU A 45 10.00 5.65 -17.26
N VAL A 46 11.02 5.29 -18.03
CA VAL A 46 12.38 5.89 -17.87
C VAL A 46 12.42 7.37 -18.21
N ASN A 47 11.49 7.87 -19.01
CA ASN A 47 11.43 9.25 -19.44
C ASN A 47 10.46 10.11 -18.63
N VAL A 48 9.94 9.60 -17.53
CA VAL A 48 8.99 10.33 -16.68
C VAL A 48 9.71 11.36 -15.83
N SER A 49 9.22 12.59 -15.88
CA SER A 49 9.74 13.68 -15.07
C SER A 49 9.07 13.72 -13.68
N ARG A 50 9.71 14.44 -12.76
CA ARG A 50 9.14 14.72 -11.42
C ARG A 50 7.78 15.41 -11.49
N GLU A 51 7.64 16.36 -12.43
CA GLU A 51 6.42 17.13 -12.63
C GLU A 51 5.25 16.22 -13.04
N GLN A 52 5.50 15.20 -13.89
CA GLN A 52 4.50 14.22 -14.29
C GLN A 52 4.06 13.35 -13.12
N ILE A 53 4.98 12.95 -12.24
CA ILE A 53 4.64 12.21 -11.02
C ILE A 53 3.82 13.08 -10.07
N THR A 54 4.22 14.32 -9.86
CA THR A 54 3.50 15.30 -9.02
C THR A 54 2.11 15.56 -9.57
N GLY A 55 1.98 15.77 -10.88
CA GLY A 55 0.69 15.95 -11.56
C GLY A 55 -0.22 14.73 -11.39
N TYR A 56 0.33 13.52 -11.48
CA TYR A 56 -0.43 12.29 -11.20
C TYR A 56 -0.94 12.24 -9.76
N MET A 57 -0.10 12.61 -8.76
CA MET A 57 -0.54 12.67 -7.37
C MET A 57 -1.67 13.69 -7.16
N THR A 58 -1.60 14.84 -7.82
CA THR A 58 -2.65 15.87 -7.79
C THR A 58 -3.95 15.35 -8.37
N GLN A 59 -3.92 14.71 -9.54
CA GLN A 59 -5.11 14.08 -10.14
C GLN A 59 -5.77 13.02 -9.23
N LEU A 60 -4.96 12.23 -8.51
CA LEU A 60 -5.52 11.25 -7.56
C LEU A 60 -6.25 11.93 -6.39
N LYS A 61 -5.76 13.07 -5.92
CA LYS A 61 -6.41 13.89 -4.87
C LYS A 61 -7.72 14.50 -5.38
N GLU A 62 -7.70 15.08 -6.57
CA GLU A 62 -8.88 15.66 -7.22
C GLU A 62 -9.99 14.63 -7.45
N LYS A 63 -9.61 13.39 -7.76
CA LYS A 63 -10.54 12.25 -7.84
C LYS A 63 -11.06 11.76 -6.48
N GLY A 64 -10.68 12.38 -5.38
CA GLY A 64 -11.16 12.06 -4.04
C GLY A 64 -10.64 10.73 -3.46
N LEU A 65 -9.52 10.20 -3.95
CA LEU A 65 -8.97 8.97 -3.40
C LEU A 65 -8.51 9.17 -1.95
N ALA A 66 -8.66 8.13 -1.14
CA ALA A 66 -8.20 8.14 0.26
C ALA A 66 -6.68 8.35 0.33
N ALA A 67 -6.23 9.13 1.32
CA ALA A 67 -4.81 9.47 1.52
C ALA A 67 -3.90 8.23 1.60
N ALA A 68 -4.36 7.16 2.28
CA ALA A 68 -3.64 5.89 2.35
C ALA A 68 -3.46 5.23 0.97
N THR A 69 -4.47 5.34 0.10
CA THR A 69 -4.40 4.82 -1.27
C THR A 69 -3.38 5.61 -2.10
N ILE A 70 -3.39 6.93 -1.98
CA ILE A 70 -2.42 7.81 -2.67
C ILE A 70 -1.00 7.53 -2.18
N ALA A 71 -0.81 7.40 -0.87
CA ALA A 71 0.49 7.07 -0.28
C ALA A 71 1.02 5.71 -0.77
N ARG A 72 0.17 4.67 -0.84
CA ARG A 72 0.55 3.36 -1.37
C ARG A 72 0.95 3.44 -2.84
N LYS A 73 0.19 4.18 -3.67
CA LYS A 73 0.52 4.38 -5.10
C LYS A 73 1.86 5.09 -5.27
N LEU A 74 2.12 6.12 -4.49
CA LEU A 74 3.42 6.79 -4.50
C LEU A 74 4.54 5.86 -4.03
N ALA A 75 4.30 5.03 -3.01
CA ALA A 75 5.27 4.04 -2.54
C ALA A 75 5.64 3.04 -3.64
N ALA A 76 4.67 2.54 -4.41
CA ALA A 76 4.92 1.67 -5.56
C ALA A 76 5.78 2.36 -6.63
N ILE A 77 5.48 3.63 -6.95
CA ILE A 77 6.25 4.43 -7.91
C ILE A 77 7.68 4.65 -7.40
N LYS A 78 7.85 5.04 -6.13
CA LYS A 78 9.18 5.23 -5.52
C LYS A 78 10.01 3.94 -5.51
N ALA A 79 9.38 2.82 -5.17
CA ALA A 79 10.04 1.52 -5.16
C ALA A 79 10.52 1.13 -6.58
N PHE A 80 9.68 1.36 -7.59
CA PHE A 80 10.03 1.09 -8.98
C PHE A 80 11.22 1.95 -9.44
N TYR A 81 11.20 3.26 -9.21
CA TYR A 81 12.30 4.13 -9.62
C TYR A 81 13.58 3.90 -8.81
N ARG A 82 13.47 3.50 -7.54
CA ARG A 82 14.64 3.07 -6.75
C ARG A 82 15.28 1.83 -7.36
N PHE A 83 14.50 0.83 -7.74
CA PHE A 83 14.98 -0.35 -8.45
C PHE A 83 15.66 0.05 -9.77
N MET A 84 15.01 0.89 -10.57
CA MET A 84 15.54 1.33 -11.86
C MET A 84 16.91 2.05 -11.74
N THR A 85 17.08 2.84 -10.69
CA THR A 85 18.36 3.53 -10.41
C THR A 85 19.41 2.56 -9.87
N ALA A 86 19.03 1.64 -8.99
CA ALA A 86 19.94 0.64 -8.42
C ALA A 86 20.50 -0.32 -9.49
N GLU A 87 19.67 -0.70 -10.47
CA GLU A 87 20.06 -1.55 -11.60
C GLU A 87 20.76 -0.78 -12.74
N GLY A 88 20.98 0.50 -12.57
CA GLY A 88 21.67 1.33 -13.59
C GLY A 88 20.85 1.61 -14.85
N TYR A 89 19.53 1.43 -14.82
CA TYR A 89 18.65 1.77 -15.94
C TYR A 89 18.36 3.27 -16.02
N MET A 90 18.66 4.02 -14.97
CA MET A 90 18.50 5.47 -14.85
C MET A 90 19.58 6.07 -13.96
N ASP A 91 20.02 7.29 -14.27
CA ASP A 91 21.03 8.00 -13.49
C ASP A 91 20.45 8.65 -12.22
N ALA A 92 19.15 8.99 -12.23
CA ALA A 92 18.49 9.69 -11.12
C ALA A 92 17.06 9.20 -10.91
N ASN A 93 16.59 9.24 -9.67
CA ASN A 93 15.24 8.84 -9.28
C ASN A 93 14.29 10.06 -9.32
N PRO A 94 13.38 10.17 -10.29
CA PRO A 94 12.47 11.32 -10.40
C PRO A 94 11.40 11.36 -9.29
N ALA A 95 11.19 10.24 -8.58
CA ALA A 95 10.21 10.15 -7.50
C ALA A 95 10.80 10.46 -6.11
N GLU A 96 12.10 10.66 -5.97
CA GLU A 96 12.79 10.70 -4.67
C GLU A 96 12.19 11.74 -3.72
N VAL A 97 12.03 12.96 -4.18
CA VAL A 97 11.53 14.10 -3.38
C VAL A 97 10.02 14.35 -3.52
N VAL A 98 9.31 13.50 -4.25
CA VAL A 98 7.85 13.63 -4.38
C VAL A 98 7.17 13.17 -3.09
N GLU A 99 6.23 13.96 -2.59
CA GLU A 99 5.47 13.64 -1.38
C GLU A 99 3.99 13.39 -1.69
N ALA A 100 3.38 12.44 -0.99
CA ALA A 100 1.95 12.14 -1.13
C ALA A 100 1.05 13.25 -0.57
N GLY A 101 1.62 14.19 0.21
CA GLY A 101 0.87 15.19 0.96
C GLY A 101 0.01 14.52 2.01
N THR A 102 0.59 14.14 3.11
CA THR A 102 -0.08 13.42 4.21
C THR A 102 -1.01 14.35 4.98
N LYS A 103 -2.29 13.98 5.05
CA LYS A 103 -3.08 14.36 6.23
C LYS A 103 -2.44 13.65 7.43
N GLY A 104 -2.20 14.40 8.50
CA GLY A 104 -1.49 13.93 9.68
C GLY A 104 -1.87 12.51 10.13
N ILE A 105 -0.93 11.83 10.74
CA ILE A 105 -1.09 10.47 11.27
C ILE A 105 -2.32 10.49 12.21
N LYS A 106 -3.39 9.80 11.80
CA LYS A 106 -4.48 9.52 12.72
C LYS A 106 -3.95 8.55 13.76
N LEU A 107 -3.80 9.02 14.99
CA LEU A 107 -3.51 8.14 16.11
C LEU A 107 -4.59 7.03 16.18
N PRO A 108 -4.20 5.78 16.41
CA PRO A 108 -5.15 4.71 16.62
C PRO A 108 -6.09 5.06 17.77
N ARG A 109 -7.39 4.81 17.61
CA ARG A 109 -8.31 4.85 18.74
C ARG A 109 -8.07 3.58 19.53
N VAL A 110 -7.71 3.76 20.79
CA VAL A 110 -7.59 2.66 21.75
C VAL A 110 -8.87 2.59 22.58
N LEU A 111 -9.30 1.38 22.92
CA LEU A 111 -10.40 1.15 23.86
C LEU A 111 -9.86 1.29 25.28
N SER A 112 -10.66 1.81 26.20
CA SER A 112 -10.35 1.73 27.63
C SER A 112 -10.52 0.31 28.14
N GLU A 113 -9.98 0.01 29.34
CA GLU A 113 -10.16 -1.32 29.96
C GLU A 113 -11.62 -1.65 30.15
N GLU A 114 -12.45 -0.66 30.58
CA GLU A 114 -13.88 -0.85 30.77
C GLU A 114 -14.60 -1.13 29.42
N GLU A 115 -14.16 -0.49 28.32
CA GLU A 115 -14.71 -0.74 26.99
C GLU A 115 -14.35 -2.14 26.50
N VAL A 116 -13.12 -2.61 26.77
CA VAL A 116 -12.69 -3.97 26.46
C VAL A 116 -13.52 -4.99 27.24
N VAL A 117 -13.69 -4.81 28.56
CA VAL A 117 -14.50 -5.69 29.39
C VAL A 117 -15.95 -5.73 28.90
N ARG A 118 -16.54 -4.58 28.55
CA ARG A 118 -17.88 -4.53 27.97
C ARG A 118 -17.97 -5.29 26.66
N LEU A 119 -16.97 -5.13 25.77
CA LEU A 119 -16.93 -5.84 24.50
C LEU A 119 -16.85 -7.36 24.68
N LEU A 120 -15.97 -7.82 25.57
CA LEU A 120 -15.81 -9.24 25.88
C LEU A 120 -17.09 -9.87 26.47
N ASN A 121 -17.89 -9.09 27.20
CA ASN A 121 -19.13 -9.55 27.83
C ASN A 121 -20.38 -9.40 26.93
N GLN A 122 -20.27 -8.90 25.70
CA GLN A 122 -21.42 -8.74 24.80
C GLN A 122 -22.00 -10.07 24.29
N PRO A 123 -21.17 -11.09 23.92
CA PRO A 123 -21.73 -12.34 23.42
C PRO A 123 -22.53 -13.11 24.49
N ASP A 124 -23.70 -13.57 24.14
CA ASP A 124 -24.54 -14.41 25.02
C ASP A 124 -23.98 -15.85 25.08
N ILE A 125 -23.29 -16.15 26.17
CA ILE A 125 -22.62 -17.46 26.38
C ILE A 125 -23.59 -18.62 26.58
N THR A 126 -24.89 -18.37 26.67
CA THR A 126 -25.92 -19.44 26.74
C THR A 126 -26.21 -20.05 25.39
N THR A 127 -25.79 -19.38 24.31
CA THR A 127 -25.88 -19.90 22.94
C THR A 127 -24.51 -20.42 22.47
N ALA A 128 -24.51 -21.40 21.57
CA ALA A 128 -23.28 -21.97 21.01
C ALA A 128 -22.48 -20.91 20.23
N GLU A 129 -23.16 -20.05 19.48
CA GLU A 129 -22.56 -18.94 18.73
C GLU A 129 -21.93 -17.91 19.66
N GLY A 130 -22.64 -17.48 20.70
CA GLY A 130 -22.14 -16.49 21.64
C GLY A 130 -20.97 -17.03 22.47
N PHE A 131 -20.99 -18.30 22.85
CA PHE A 131 -19.84 -18.93 23.50
C PHE A 131 -18.60 -18.96 22.61
N ARG A 132 -18.76 -19.35 21.35
CA ARG A 132 -17.68 -19.31 20.35
C ARG A 132 -17.13 -17.89 20.17
N ASP A 133 -18.02 -16.92 19.99
CA ASP A 133 -17.63 -15.53 19.72
C ASP A 133 -16.88 -14.90 20.90
N ARG A 134 -17.33 -15.17 22.13
CA ARG A 134 -16.62 -14.76 23.34
C ARG A 134 -15.22 -15.40 23.42
N THR A 135 -15.13 -16.70 23.17
CA THR A 135 -13.85 -17.40 23.18
C THR A 135 -12.87 -16.80 22.18
N MET A 136 -13.32 -16.49 20.96
CA MET A 136 -12.49 -15.83 19.96
C MET A 136 -12.01 -14.45 20.41
N LEU A 137 -12.91 -13.63 20.98
CA LEU A 137 -12.55 -12.29 21.49
C LEU A 137 -11.54 -12.38 22.63
N GLU A 138 -11.71 -13.30 23.58
CA GLU A 138 -10.78 -13.50 24.69
C GLU A 138 -9.41 -13.96 24.21
N VAL A 139 -9.35 -14.89 23.24
CA VAL A 139 -8.09 -15.35 22.65
C VAL A 139 -7.38 -14.19 21.91
N LEU A 140 -8.12 -13.40 21.12
CA LEU A 140 -7.55 -12.25 20.42
C LEU A 140 -6.98 -11.21 21.40
N TYR A 141 -7.71 -10.94 22.49
CA TYR A 141 -7.28 -9.97 23.51
C TYR A 141 -6.05 -10.47 24.27
N ALA A 142 -6.06 -11.74 24.70
CA ALA A 142 -4.96 -12.33 25.46
C ALA A 142 -3.67 -12.48 24.66
N THR A 143 -3.76 -12.75 23.35
CA THR A 143 -2.61 -13.03 22.50
C THR A 143 -2.14 -11.84 21.68
N GLY A 144 -2.97 -10.82 21.49
CA GLY A 144 -2.70 -9.69 20.61
C GLY A 144 -2.58 -10.07 19.14
N MET A 145 -2.99 -11.27 18.74
CA MET A 145 -2.94 -11.67 17.34
C MET A 145 -4.00 -10.93 16.50
N ARG A 146 -3.72 -10.88 15.21
CA ARG A 146 -4.66 -10.33 14.21
C ARG A 146 -5.49 -11.43 13.59
#